data_d3f77d29f373f527036974efa27dc7ec
#
_entry.id   d3f77d29f373f527036974efa27dc7ec
#
_cell.length_a   1.000
_cell.length_b   1.000
_cell.length_c   1.000
_cell.angle_alpha   90.00
_cell.angle_beta   90.00
_cell.angle_gamma   90.00
#
_symmetry.space_group_name_H-M   'P 1'
#
loop_
_entity.id
_entity.type
_entity.pdbx_description
1 polymer ?
#
loop_
_entity_poly.entity_id
_entity_poly.type
_entity_poly.pdbx_seq_one_letter_code
_entity_poly.pdbx_strand_id
1 'polypeptide(L)'
;SEPVVAAMAEGARERLGTELAVAISGVAGPDGGTPEKPVGTVWFAWAAEGGTATERRQFPGSRDAVRRASVAHALEGLLARVWTDDAEQ
;
A
#
# COMPACT_ATOMS: atom_id res chain seq x y z
N SER A 1 8.83 5.49 0.76
CA SER A 1 8.79 6.19 -0.54
C SER A 1 8.19 5.31 -1.61
N GLU A 2 7.84 5.91 -2.71
CA GLU A 2 7.23 5.16 -3.81
C GLU A 2 8.12 4.03 -4.34
N PRO A 3 9.42 4.27 -4.66
CA PRO A 3 10.26 3.18 -5.15
C PRO A 3 10.42 2.04 -4.17
N VAL A 4 10.47 2.35 -2.88
CA VAL A 4 10.63 1.34 -1.84
C VAL A 4 9.38 0.48 -1.74
N VAL A 5 8.19 1.09 -1.67
CA VAL A 5 6.96 0.32 -1.53
C VAL A 5 6.67 -0.50 -2.79
N ALA A 6 6.99 0.03 -3.96
CA ALA A 6 6.85 -0.72 -5.21
C ALA A 6 7.75 -1.96 -5.21
N ALA A 7 9.01 -1.80 -4.80
CA ALA A 7 9.95 -2.92 -4.73
C ALA A 7 9.48 -3.97 -3.71
N MET A 8 8.91 -3.54 -2.58
CA MET A 8 8.37 -4.45 -1.58
C MET A 8 7.24 -5.30 -2.14
N ALA A 9 6.30 -4.69 -2.84
CA ALA A 9 5.17 -5.41 -3.42
C ALA A 9 5.62 -6.38 -4.51
N GLU A 10 6.52 -5.95 -5.37
CA GLU A 10 7.06 -6.79 -6.44
C GLU A 10 7.83 -7.97 -5.88
N GLY A 11 8.66 -7.71 -4.86
CA GLY A 11 9.42 -8.78 -4.21
C GLY A 11 8.53 -9.79 -3.52
N ALA A 12 7.47 -9.33 -2.84
CA ALA A 12 6.51 -10.22 -2.20
C ALA A 12 5.80 -11.09 -3.24
N ARG A 13 5.38 -10.51 -4.35
CA ARG A 13 4.72 -11.24 -5.42
C ARG A 13 5.61 -12.36 -5.95
N GLU A 14 6.88 -12.05 -6.20
CA GLU A 14 7.84 -13.04 -6.69
C GLU A 14 8.09 -14.17 -5.70
N ARG A 15 8.34 -13.81 -4.44
CA ARG A 15 8.68 -14.81 -3.41
C ARG A 15 7.53 -15.73 -3.10
N LEU A 16 6.32 -15.22 -3.10
CA LEU A 16 5.13 -16.00 -2.76
C LEU A 16 4.50 -16.66 -3.98
N GLY A 17 4.90 -16.26 -5.18
CA GLY A 17 4.35 -16.81 -6.41
C GLY A 17 2.88 -16.47 -6.58
N THR A 18 2.47 -15.31 -6.10
CA THR A 18 1.06 -14.89 -6.16
C THR A 18 0.81 -14.05 -7.42
N GLU A 19 -0.46 -13.97 -7.81
CA GLU A 19 -0.86 -13.15 -8.94
C GLU A 19 -0.89 -11.66 -8.58
N LEU A 20 -1.12 -11.37 -7.32
CA LEU A 20 -1.28 -10.00 -6.82
C LEU A 20 -0.68 -9.91 -5.42
N ALA A 21 0.02 -8.83 -5.14
CA ALA A 21 0.56 -8.55 -3.82
C ALA A 21 0.42 -7.07 -3.50
N VAL A 22 0.26 -6.76 -2.22
CA VAL A 22 0.21 -5.37 -1.76
C VAL A 22 1.28 -5.15 -0.70
N ALA A 23 1.86 -3.96 -0.71
CA ALA A 23 2.80 -3.53 0.31
C ALA A 23 2.38 -2.18 0.86
N ILE A 24 2.67 -1.96 2.12
CA ILE A 24 2.36 -0.72 2.83
C ILE A 24 3.65 -0.24 3.48
N SER A 25 3.96 1.03 3.30
CA SER A 25 5.10 1.67 3.96
C SER A 25 4.66 3.03 4.44
N GLY A 26 4.88 3.34 5.72
CA GLY A 26 4.36 4.57 6.27
C GLY A 26 5.25 5.18 7.32
N VAL A 27 4.98 6.47 7.61
CA VAL A 27 5.58 7.18 8.71
C VAL A 27 4.61 7.10 9.88
N ALA A 28 4.98 6.30 10.88
CA ALA A 28 4.16 6.10 12.07
C ALA A 28 4.88 6.62 13.30
N GLY A 29 4.11 6.99 14.32
CA GLY A 29 4.63 7.41 15.59
C GLY A 29 4.80 8.89 15.72
N PRO A 30 4.91 9.38 16.96
CA PRO A 30 4.91 10.82 17.21
C PRO A 30 6.16 11.53 16.72
N ASP A 31 7.26 10.81 16.55
CA ASP A 31 8.54 11.42 16.20
C ASP A 31 8.96 11.16 14.76
N GLY A 32 8.10 10.59 13.95
CA GLY A 32 8.47 10.16 12.61
C GLY A 32 8.16 11.14 11.50
N GLY A 33 7.54 12.26 11.80
CA GLY A 33 7.08 13.19 10.77
C GLY A 33 8.08 14.27 10.41
N THR A 34 8.04 14.70 9.16
CA THR A 34 8.73 15.90 8.66
C THR A 34 7.73 16.69 7.82
N PRO A 35 8.04 17.94 7.45
CA PRO A 35 7.15 18.68 6.55
C PRO A 35 6.87 17.96 5.24
N GLU A 36 7.84 17.23 4.70
CA GLU A 36 7.68 16.47 3.45
C GLU A 36 7.02 15.11 3.70
N LYS A 37 7.18 14.55 4.91
CA LYS A 37 6.63 13.24 5.28
C LYS A 37 5.99 13.33 6.66
N PRO A 38 4.85 13.99 6.77
CA PRO A 38 4.20 14.14 8.08
C PRO A 38 3.71 12.79 8.59
N VAL A 39 3.50 12.73 9.90
CA VAL A 39 2.92 11.54 10.54
C VAL A 39 1.59 11.23 9.87
N GLY A 40 1.34 9.96 9.59
CA GLY A 40 0.13 9.53 8.91
C GLY A 40 0.27 9.42 7.41
N THR A 41 1.43 9.78 6.84
CA THR A 41 1.70 9.57 5.42
C THR A 41 2.00 8.10 5.19
N VAL A 42 1.26 7.49 4.27
CA VAL A 42 1.37 6.07 4.00
C VAL A 42 1.45 5.86 2.49
N TRP A 43 2.39 5.03 2.07
CA TRP A 43 2.54 4.62 0.68
C TRP A 43 2.01 3.20 0.51
N PHE A 44 1.33 2.99 -0.58
CA PHE A 44 0.79 1.68 -0.96
C PHE A 44 1.32 1.29 -2.32
N ALA A 45 1.50 -0.01 -2.54
CA ALA A 45 1.79 -0.54 -3.86
C ALA A 45 1.04 -1.84 -4.04
N TRP A 46 0.41 -2.01 -5.19
CA TRP A 46 -0.25 -3.25 -5.59
C TRP A 46 0.47 -3.74 -6.83
N ALA A 47 1.13 -4.89 -6.73
CA ALA A 47 1.91 -5.47 -7.80
C ALA A 47 1.15 -6.62 -8.44
N ALA A 48 1.11 -6.63 -9.76
CA ALA A 48 0.50 -7.67 -10.55
C ALA A 48 1.39 -7.97 -11.76
N GLU A 49 1.03 -8.97 -12.54
CA GLU A 49 1.83 -9.34 -13.71
C GLU A 49 1.99 -8.18 -14.69
N GLY A 50 0.93 -7.41 -14.89
CA GLY A 50 0.95 -6.30 -15.85
C GLY A 50 1.62 -5.03 -15.36
N GLY A 51 2.01 -4.97 -14.09
CA GLY A 51 2.66 -3.79 -13.54
C GLY A 51 2.30 -3.54 -12.09
N THR A 52 2.83 -2.45 -11.56
CA THR A 52 2.67 -2.07 -10.17
C THR A 52 2.03 -0.69 -10.08
N ALA A 53 0.93 -0.59 -9.34
CA ALA A 53 0.28 0.70 -9.05
C ALA A 53 0.70 1.16 -7.66
N THR A 54 0.97 2.46 -7.52
CA THR A 54 1.35 3.04 -6.24
C THR A 54 0.40 4.18 -5.88
N GLU A 55 0.26 4.43 -4.60
CA GLU A 55 -0.58 5.51 -4.12
C GLU A 55 -0.04 6.01 -2.78
N ARG A 56 -0.10 7.33 -2.59
CA ARG A 56 0.22 7.95 -1.31
C ARG A 56 -1.05 8.51 -0.70
N ARG A 57 -1.26 8.22 0.58
CA ARG A 57 -2.39 8.74 1.33
C ARG A 57 -1.90 9.31 2.64
N GLN A 58 -2.67 10.24 3.18
CA GLN A 58 -2.41 10.74 4.52
C GLN A 58 -3.67 10.55 5.35
N PHE A 59 -3.51 9.83 6.48
CA PHE A 59 -4.61 9.54 7.38
C PHE A 59 -4.46 10.34 8.67
N PRO A 60 -5.56 10.88 9.20
CA PRO A 60 -5.53 11.58 10.48
C PRO A 60 -5.56 10.60 11.64
N GLY A 61 -5.21 11.10 12.82
CA GLY A 61 -5.41 10.37 14.05
C GLY A 61 -4.17 9.73 14.61
N SER A 62 -4.39 8.82 15.57
CA SER A 62 -3.31 8.13 16.25
C SER A 62 -2.62 7.12 15.34
N ARG A 63 -1.49 6.58 15.85
CA ARG A 63 -0.78 5.51 15.16
C ARG A 63 -1.71 4.33 14.87
N ASP A 64 -2.54 3.95 15.83
CA ASP A 64 -3.49 2.85 15.64
C ASP A 64 -4.54 3.18 14.59
N ALA A 65 -5.06 4.41 14.59
CA ALA A 65 -6.04 4.84 13.61
C ALA A 65 -5.43 4.81 12.20
N VAL A 66 -4.20 5.30 12.06
CA VAL A 66 -3.49 5.27 10.77
C VAL A 66 -3.27 3.84 10.30
N ARG A 67 -2.88 2.95 11.23
CA ARG A 67 -2.64 1.54 10.89
C ARG A 67 -3.91 0.87 10.39
N ARG A 68 -5.03 1.06 11.10
CA ARG A 68 -6.31 0.47 10.70
C ARG A 68 -6.77 1.00 9.36
N ALA A 69 -6.68 2.30 9.16
CA ALA A 69 -7.05 2.91 7.88
C ALA A 69 -6.19 2.39 6.75
N SER A 70 -4.89 2.19 7.01
CA SER A 70 -3.96 1.69 6.00
C SER A 70 -4.28 0.26 5.60
N VAL A 71 -4.55 -0.61 6.56
CA VAL A 71 -4.91 -2.00 6.27
C VAL A 71 -6.20 -2.06 5.47
N ALA A 72 -7.21 -1.30 5.89
CA ALA A 72 -8.49 -1.26 5.18
C ALA A 72 -8.30 -0.79 3.75
N HIS A 73 -7.52 0.27 3.55
CA HIS A 73 -7.28 0.80 2.22
C HIS A 73 -6.53 -0.18 1.33
N ALA A 74 -5.54 -0.87 1.88
CA ALA A 74 -4.78 -1.89 1.15
C ALA A 74 -5.69 -3.03 0.69
N LEU A 75 -6.58 -3.49 1.57
CA LEU A 75 -7.51 -4.57 1.25
C LEU A 75 -8.54 -4.13 0.22
N GLU A 76 -9.05 -2.91 0.34
CA GLU A 76 -9.98 -2.37 -0.66
C GLU A 76 -9.33 -2.33 -2.03
N GLY A 77 -8.06 -1.92 -2.08
CA GLY A 77 -7.31 -1.90 -3.34
C GLY A 77 -7.11 -3.28 -3.95
N LEU A 78 -6.87 -4.28 -3.10
CA LEU A 78 -6.76 -5.67 -3.57
C LEU A 78 -8.09 -6.15 -4.14
N LEU A 79 -9.17 -5.92 -3.41
CA LEU A 79 -10.50 -6.35 -3.84
C LEU A 79 -10.90 -5.69 -5.16
N ALA A 80 -10.60 -4.41 -5.31
CA ALA A 80 -10.91 -3.68 -6.53
C ALA A 80 -10.21 -4.30 -7.74
N ARG A 81 -8.96 -4.74 -7.55
CA ARG A 81 -8.19 -5.33 -8.64
C ARG A 81 -8.65 -6.73 -9.00
N VAL A 82 -8.97 -7.54 -8.00
CA VAL A 82 -9.54 -8.88 -8.23
C VAL A 82 -10.88 -8.77 -8.93
N TRP A 83 -11.73 -7.84 -8.48
CA TRP A 83 -13.04 -7.62 -9.07
C TRP A 83 -12.96 -7.17 -10.52
N THR A 84 -11.99 -6.30 -10.83
CA THR A 84 -11.78 -5.81 -12.18
C THR A 84 -11.35 -6.93 -13.11
N ASP A 85 -10.44 -7.78 -12.65
CA ASP A 85 -9.97 -8.91 -13.43
C ASP A 85 -11.11 -9.87 -13.76
N ASP A 86 -11.96 -10.16 -12.78
CA ASP A 86 -13.13 -11.02 -12.98
C ASP A 86 -14.11 -10.40 -14.00
N ALA A 87 -14.32 -9.11 -13.93
CA ALA A 87 -15.22 -8.41 -14.83
C ALA A 87 -14.72 -8.43 -16.28
N GLU A 88 -13.44 -8.49 -16.49
CA GLU A 88 -12.84 -8.53 -17.82
C GLU A 88 -12.89 -9.91 -18.47
N GLN A 89 -13.10 -10.93 -17.67
CA GLN A 89 -13.20 -12.30 -18.16
C GLN A 89 -14.62 -12.64 -18.59
#